data_e67ff6e4ffb340a6cebca839418fc87b
#
_entry.id   e67ff6e4ffb340a6cebca839418fc87b
#
_cell.length_a   1.000
_cell.length_b   1.000
_cell.length_c   1.000
_cell.angle_alpha   90.00
_cell.angle_beta   90.00
_cell.angle_gamma   90.00
#
_symmetry.space_group_name_H-M   'P 1'
#
loop_
_entity.id
_entity.type
_entity.pdbx_description
1 polymer ?
#
loop_
_entity_poly.entity_id
_entity_poly.type
_entity_poly.pdbx_seq_one_letter_code
_entity_poly.pdbx_strand_id
1 'polypeptide(L)'
;MLGRLMPREGKFFDLFNAHAARIVEGSRELSAMIGAFSELDAHAQRIDAIERAADKITHECITLLHKTFITPFDRDQIHQLITRMDDILDLIQDVAESVALYDLRRVTPEAKQLAEICQMCCERVRIVVGLLTNVRQADSILKTCGEIDRLESDADRVMRSALSKLFREESDLKQVMKLRVIYDLLETITDRCEDVANIVEGIVLENS
;
A
#
# COMPACT_ATOMS: atom_id res chain seq x y z
N MET A 1 -37.63 15.18 10.27
CA MET A 1 -37.11 13.84 9.87
C MET A 1 -36.00 13.91 8.80
N LEU A 2 -35.30 15.04 8.63
CA LEU A 2 -34.23 15.23 7.62
C LEU A 2 -32.80 15.07 8.19
N GLY A 3 -32.62 14.87 9.50
CA GLY A 3 -31.31 14.81 10.15
C GLY A 3 -30.57 13.46 10.09
N ARG A 4 -31.09 12.47 9.33
CA ARG A 4 -30.52 11.11 9.27
C ARG A 4 -29.89 10.78 7.91
N LEU A 5 -29.87 11.71 6.95
CA LEU A 5 -29.38 11.51 5.59
C LEU A 5 -27.97 12.08 5.34
N MET A 6 -27.44 12.93 6.19
CA MET A 6 -26.11 13.54 6.02
C MET A 6 -24.90 12.76 6.57
N PRO A 7 -25.01 11.66 7.33
CA PRO A 7 -23.84 10.98 7.87
C PRO A 7 -23.18 9.94 6.95
N ARG A 8 -23.75 9.61 5.78
CA ARG A 8 -23.25 8.45 4.99
C ARG A 8 -22.08 8.78 4.08
N GLU A 9 -22.04 9.98 3.51
CA GLU A 9 -20.92 10.40 2.65
C GLU A 9 -19.63 10.51 3.46
N GLY A 10 -19.70 11.12 4.65
CA GLY A 10 -18.55 11.20 5.56
C GLY A 10 -17.98 9.84 5.97
N LYS A 11 -18.84 8.83 6.07
CA LYS A 11 -18.42 7.48 6.47
C LYS A 11 -17.49 6.80 5.47
N PHE A 12 -17.58 7.08 4.17
CA PHE A 12 -16.62 6.57 3.20
C PHE A 12 -15.22 7.12 3.46
N PHE A 13 -15.10 8.41 3.70
CA PHE A 13 -13.82 9.02 4.03
C PHE A 13 -13.24 8.51 5.35
N ASP A 14 -14.09 8.26 6.35
CA ASP A 14 -13.65 7.64 7.62
C ASP A 14 -13.07 6.24 7.37
N LEU A 15 -13.71 5.42 6.53
CA LEU A 15 -13.25 4.08 6.17
C LEU A 15 -11.94 4.13 5.35
N PHE A 16 -11.84 5.02 4.37
CA PHE A 16 -10.59 5.21 3.62
C PHE A 16 -9.44 5.62 4.53
N ASN A 17 -9.66 6.59 5.42
CA ASN A 17 -8.63 7.03 6.37
C ASN A 17 -8.24 5.93 7.36
N ALA A 18 -9.21 5.15 7.85
CA ALA A 18 -8.95 4.02 8.72
C ALA A 18 -8.12 2.94 8.02
N HIS A 19 -8.44 2.63 6.75
CA HIS A 19 -7.69 1.68 5.95
C HIS A 19 -6.28 2.18 5.65
N ALA A 20 -6.13 3.44 5.22
CA ALA A 20 -4.82 4.06 4.98
C ALA A 20 -3.92 4.08 6.23
N ALA A 21 -4.52 4.20 7.42
CA ALA A 21 -3.78 4.06 8.67
C ALA A 21 -3.23 2.64 8.88
N ARG A 22 -4.00 1.58 8.48
CA ARG A 22 -3.52 0.19 8.51
C ARG A 22 -2.38 -0.04 7.50
N ILE A 23 -2.48 0.53 6.30
CA ILE A 23 -1.40 0.46 5.29
C ILE A 23 -0.08 1.00 5.89
N VAL A 24 -0.11 2.16 6.54
CA VAL A 24 1.09 2.73 7.18
C VAL A 24 1.58 1.87 8.34
N GLU A 25 0.68 1.30 9.15
CA GLU A 25 1.06 0.39 10.23
C GLU A 25 1.75 -0.86 9.68
N GLY A 26 1.17 -1.51 8.65
CA GLY A 26 1.73 -2.68 8.00
C GLY A 26 3.08 -2.41 7.34
N SER A 27 3.21 -1.28 6.64
CA SER A 27 4.48 -0.92 5.96
C SER A 27 5.62 -0.63 6.96
N ARG A 28 5.31 -0.03 8.11
CA ARG A 28 6.29 0.17 9.20
C ARG A 28 6.74 -1.15 9.81
N GLU A 29 5.79 -2.06 10.03
CA GLU A 29 6.08 -3.38 10.56
C GLU A 29 6.94 -4.19 9.58
N LEU A 30 6.63 -4.13 8.27
CA LEU A 30 7.45 -4.74 7.23
C LEU A 30 8.87 -4.13 7.17
N SER A 31 8.98 -2.80 7.19
CA SER A 31 10.27 -2.11 7.20
C SER A 31 11.11 -2.50 8.41
N ALA A 32 10.49 -2.64 9.60
CA ALA A 32 11.16 -3.10 10.81
C ALA A 32 11.61 -4.57 10.68
N MET A 33 10.75 -5.46 10.15
CA MET A 33 11.06 -6.87 9.90
C MET A 33 12.28 -7.03 8.99
N ILE A 34 12.27 -6.34 7.85
CA ILE A 34 13.35 -6.38 6.86
C ILE A 34 14.60 -5.67 7.37
N GLY A 35 14.45 -4.56 8.09
CA GLY A 35 15.56 -3.77 8.63
C GLY A 35 16.37 -4.49 9.68
N ALA A 36 15.73 -5.00 10.72
CA ALA A 36 16.37 -5.71 11.83
C ALA A 36 16.65 -7.18 11.50
N PHE A 37 15.81 -7.78 10.67
CA PHE A 37 15.85 -9.20 10.30
C PHE A 37 15.94 -10.15 11.50
N SER A 38 15.15 -9.84 12.52
CA SER A 38 15.02 -10.62 13.76
C SER A 38 13.54 -10.76 14.11
N GLU A 39 13.19 -11.73 14.95
CA GLU A 39 11.81 -11.98 15.39
C GLU A 39 10.78 -12.09 14.22
N LEU A 40 11.21 -12.70 13.10
CA LEU A 40 10.46 -12.72 11.84
C LEU A 40 9.02 -13.23 12.01
N ASP A 41 8.84 -14.31 12.80
CA ASP A 41 7.49 -14.87 13.06
C ASP A 41 6.58 -13.88 13.81
N ALA A 42 7.14 -13.10 14.75
CA ALA A 42 6.39 -12.12 15.51
C ALA A 42 5.97 -10.93 14.61
N HIS A 43 6.86 -10.48 13.72
CA HIS A 43 6.56 -9.48 12.72
C HIS A 43 5.47 -9.95 11.74
N ALA A 44 5.60 -11.17 11.20
CA ALA A 44 4.63 -11.77 10.29
C ALA A 44 3.23 -11.88 10.94
N GLN A 45 3.15 -12.31 12.20
CA GLN A 45 1.88 -12.38 12.94
C GLN A 45 1.25 -11.00 13.15
N ARG A 46 2.05 -9.95 13.39
CA ARG A 46 1.53 -8.59 13.51
C ARG A 46 1.01 -8.06 12.17
N ILE A 47 1.73 -8.33 11.08
CA ILE A 47 1.29 -7.97 9.72
C ILE A 47 -0.02 -8.66 9.38
N ASP A 48 -0.15 -9.98 9.62
CA ASP A 48 -1.39 -10.73 9.42
C ASP A 48 -2.57 -10.14 10.23
N ALA A 49 -2.33 -9.72 11.46
CA ALA A 49 -3.37 -9.09 12.27
C ALA A 49 -3.79 -7.70 11.73
N ILE A 50 -2.85 -6.93 11.16
CA ILE A 50 -3.10 -5.62 10.55
C ILE A 50 -3.91 -5.79 9.26
N GLU A 51 -3.50 -6.74 8.38
CA GLU A 51 -4.20 -7.08 7.15
C GLU A 51 -5.65 -7.49 7.44
N ARG A 52 -5.89 -8.46 8.33
CA ARG A 52 -7.25 -8.87 8.72
C ARG A 52 -8.11 -7.75 9.29
N ALA A 53 -7.48 -6.75 9.91
CA ALA A 53 -8.20 -5.57 10.37
C ALA A 53 -8.59 -4.64 9.23
N ALA A 54 -7.75 -4.54 8.19
CA ALA A 54 -8.00 -3.77 6.98
C ALA A 54 -9.05 -4.43 6.08
N ASP A 55 -8.97 -5.74 5.86
CA ASP A 55 -9.98 -6.52 5.10
C ASP A 55 -11.40 -6.29 5.65
N LYS A 56 -11.57 -6.22 6.97
CA LYS A 56 -12.87 -5.87 7.57
C LYS A 56 -13.33 -4.45 7.18
N ILE A 57 -12.40 -3.49 7.08
CA ILE A 57 -12.72 -2.11 6.66
C ILE A 57 -13.11 -2.10 5.19
N THR A 58 -12.39 -2.83 4.34
CA THR A 58 -12.69 -3.01 2.93
C THR A 58 -14.09 -3.61 2.73
N HIS A 59 -14.39 -4.69 3.44
CA HIS A 59 -15.71 -5.33 3.42
C HIS A 59 -16.82 -4.39 3.91
N GLU A 60 -16.57 -3.60 4.97
CA GLU A 60 -17.53 -2.59 5.46
C GLU A 60 -17.77 -1.50 4.41
N CYS A 61 -16.72 -1.02 3.74
CA CYS A 61 -16.80 -0.02 2.68
C CYS A 61 -17.65 -0.50 1.50
N ILE A 62 -17.38 -1.71 1.00
CA ILE A 62 -18.13 -2.34 -0.09
C ILE A 62 -19.60 -2.56 0.32
N THR A 63 -19.83 -3.04 1.54
CA THR A 63 -21.19 -3.21 2.08
C THR A 63 -21.94 -1.87 2.19
N LEU A 64 -21.28 -0.82 2.64
CA LEU A 64 -21.82 0.53 2.70
C LEU A 64 -22.17 1.05 1.30
N LEU A 65 -21.27 0.82 0.31
CA LEU A 65 -21.47 1.20 -1.08
C LEU A 65 -22.74 0.58 -1.65
N HIS A 66 -22.98 -0.72 -1.43
CA HIS A 66 -24.18 -1.39 -1.88
C HIS A 66 -25.48 -0.85 -1.25
N LYS A 67 -25.42 -0.33 -0.03
CA LYS A 67 -26.58 0.19 0.74
C LYS A 67 -26.78 1.70 0.61
N THR A 68 -25.90 2.41 -0.11
CA THR A 68 -25.94 3.87 -0.22
C THR A 68 -26.36 4.27 -1.62
N PHE A 69 -27.38 5.13 -1.74
CA PHE A 69 -27.87 5.60 -3.04
C PHE A 69 -27.07 6.81 -3.56
N ILE A 70 -26.73 7.74 -2.66
CA ILE A 70 -25.91 8.92 -2.99
C ILE A 70 -24.54 8.73 -2.39
N THR A 71 -23.49 8.80 -3.21
CA THR A 71 -22.08 8.62 -2.84
C THR A 71 -21.30 9.92 -3.06
N PRO A 72 -20.17 10.15 -2.34
CA PRO A 72 -19.40 11.39 -2.45
C PRO A 72 -18.74 11.59 -3.83
N PHE A 73 -18.44 10.52 -4.55
CA PHE A 73 -17.96 10.48 -5.93
C PHE A 73 -18.41 9.17 -6.59
N ASP A 74 -17.98 8.90 -7.81
CA ASP A 74 -18.44 7.74 -8.57
C ASP A 74 -18.27 6.41 -7.80
N ARG A 75 -19.26 5.54 -7.94
CA ARG A 75 -19.30 4.25 -7.21
C ARG A 75 -18.18 3.31 -7.60
N ASP A 76 -17.83 3.32 -8.89
CA ASP A 76 -16.76 2.47 -9.40
C ASP A 76 -15.41 2.99 -8.91
N GLN A 77 -15.23 4.31 -8.78
CA GLN A 77 -14.05 4.91 -8.17
C GLN A 77 -13.92 4.56 -6.68
N ILE A 78 -15.03 4.57 -5.92
CA ILE A 78 -15.02 4.15 -4.50
C ILE A 78 -14.57 2.68 -4.39
N HIS A 79 -15.16 1.82 -5.22
CA HIS A 79 -14.83 0.40 -5.23
C HIS A 79 -13.37 0.17 -5.61
N GLN A 80 -12.90 0.80 -6.69
CA GLN A 80 -11.51 0.68 -7.14
C GLN A 80 -10.54 1.19 -6.08
N LEU A 81 -10.81 2.35 -5.46
CA LEU A 81 -9.95 2.94 -4.45
C LEU A 81 -9.75 1.99 -3.27
N ILE A 82 -10.85 1.51 -2.65
CA ILE A 82 -10.73 0.65 -1.48
C ILE A 82 -10.06 -0.69 -1.82
N THR A 83 -10.34 -1.26 -3.00
CA THR A 83 -9.72 -2.52 -3.45
C THR A 83 -8.22 -2.34 -3.70
N ARG A 84 -7.79 -1.24 -4.35
CA ARG A 84 -6.36 -0.98 -4.54
C ARG A 84 -5.62 -0.69 -3.25
N MET A 85 -6.28 -0.06 -2.29
CA MET A 85 -5.72 0.12 -0.95
C MET A 85 -5.53 -1.22 -0.23
N ASP A 86 -6.45 -2.16 -0.41
CA ASP A 86 -6.38 -3.52 0.14
C ASP A 86 -5.22 -4.30 -0.48
N ASP A 87 -5.08 -4.28 -1.81
CA ASP A 87 -3.97 -4.91 -2.55
C ASP A 87 -2.58 -4.53 -1.98
N ILE A 88 -2.41 -3.31 -1.43
CA ILE A 88 -1.14 -2.89 -0.79
C ILE A 88 -0.84 -3.74 0.46
N LEU A 89 -1.84 -3.97 1.31
CA LEU A 89 -1.65 -4.74 2.54
C LEU A 89 -1.51 -6.23 2.27
N ASP A 90 -2.22 -6.76 1.29
CA ASP A 90 -2.06 -8.14 0.83
C ASP A 90 -0.61 -8.39 0.40
N LEU A 91 -0.03 -7.48 -0.39
CA LEU A 91 1.37 -7.59 -0.82
C LEU A 91 2.36 -7.45 0.35
N ILE A 92 2.08 -6.58 1.33
CA ILE A 92 2.91 -6.46 2.55
C ILE A 92 2.90 -7.81 3.31
N GLN A 93 1.74 -8.46 3.41
CA GLN A 93 1.61 -9.79 4.00
C GLN A 93 2.35 -10.83 3.16
N ASP A 94 2.20 -10.82 1.84
CA ASP A 94 2.89 -11.75 0.93
C ASP A 94 4.41 -11.70 1.07
N VAL A 95 4.99 -10.49 1.24
CA VAL A 95 6.45 -10.35 1.54
C VAL A 95 6.79 -11.02 2.86
N ALA A 96 6.05 -10.73 3.93
CA ALA A 96 6.32 -11.28 5.26
C ALA A 96 6.21 -12.81 5.27
N GLU A 97 5.17 -13.37 4.65
CA GLU A 97 4.98 -14.81 4.49
C GLU A 97 6.08 -15.45 3.64
N SER A 98 6.48 -14.81 2.53
CA SER A 98 7.54 -15.30 1.66
C SER A 98 8.90 -15.36 2.36
N VAL A 99 9.22 -14.39 3.21
CA VAL A 99 10.44 -14.39 4.02
C VAL A 99 10.50 -15.63 4.92
N ALA A 100 9.39 -15.97 5.58
CA ALA A 100 9.28 -17.15 6.45
C ALA A 100 9.27 -18.46 5.63
N LEU A 101 8.40 -18.53 4.60
CA LEU A 101 8.20 -19.73 3.78
C LEU A 101 9.48 -20.18 3.07
N TYR A 102 10.28 -19.22 2.59
CA TYR A 102 11.53 -19.51 1.89
C TYR A 102 12.70 -19.74 2.83
N ASP A 103 12.53 -19.69 4.15
CA ASP A 103 13.64 -19.74 5.13
C ASP A 103 14.76 -18.78 4.70
N LEU A 104 14.39 -17.52 4.49
CA LEU A 104 15.36 -16.49 4.13
C LEU A 104 16.23 -16.20 5.35
N ARG A 105 17.56 -16.34 5.18
CA ARG A 105 18.51 -16.22 6.32
C ARG A 105 19.27 -14.91 6.35
N ARG A 106 19.17 -14.13 5.28
CA ARG A 106 19.84 -12.83 5.18
C ARG A 106 19.04 -11.92 4.26
N VAL A 107 19.10 -10.63 4.54
CA VAL A 107 18.55 -9.56 3.72
C VAL A 107 19.67 -8.75 3.13
N THR A 108 19.49 -8.33 1.89
CA THR A 108 20.44 -7.46 1.19
C THR A 108 20.19 -5.99 1.53
N PRO A 109 21.20 -5.12 1.37
CA PRO A 109 21.00 -3.68 1.50
C PRO A 109 19.91 -3.14 0.56
N GLU A 110 19.80 -3.71 -0.64
CA GLU A 110 18.81 -3.34 -1.64
C GLU A 110 17.37 -3.68 -1.18
N ALA A 111 17.16 -4.85 -0.56
CA ALA A 111 15.84 -5.19 0.00
C ALA A 111 15.45 -4.26 1.16
N LYS A 112 16.41 -3.84 1.99
CA LYS A 112 16.17 -2.84 3.04
C LYS A 112 15.76 -1.50 2.44
N GLN A 113 16.49 -1.05 1.42
CA GLN A 113 16.17 0.19 0.72
C GLN A 113 14.79 0.16 0.06
N LEU A 114 14.40 -0.96 -0.58
CA LEU A 114 13.06 -1.14 -1.14
C LEU A 114 11.99 -1.06 -0.05
N ALA A 115 12.17 -1.73 1.10
CA ALA A 115 11.22 -1.68 2.20
C ALA A 115 11.06 -0.27 2.79
N GLU A 116 12.14 0.53 2.84
CA GLU A 116 12.09 1.94 3.23
C GLU A 116 11.30 2.78 2.21
N ILE A 117 11.49 2.56 0.91
CA ILE A 117 10.74 3.25 -0.14
C ILE A 117 9.26 2.86 -0.07
N CYS A 118 8.93 1.57 0.10
CA CYS A 118 7.55 1.12 0.32
C CYS A 118 6.88 1.86 1.48
N GLN A 119 7.56 1.97 2.62
CA GLN A 119 7.04 2.72 3.77
C GLN A 119 6.77 4.18 3.41
N MET A 120 7.69 4.85 2.70
CA MET A 120 7.50 6.24 2.27
C MET A 120 6.31 6.38 1.32
N CYS A 121 6.12 5.46 0.36
CA CYS A 121 4.95 5.44 -0.52
C CYS A 121 3.65 5.29 0.27
N CYS A 122 3.58 4.35 1.19
CA CYS A 122 2.41 4.11 2.05
C CYS A 122 2.06 5.35 2.90
N GLU A 123 3.06 6.08 3.40
CA GLU A 123 2.84 7.35 4.11
C GLU A 123 2.25 8.43 3.17
N ARG A 124 2.66 8.48 1.90
CA ARG A 124 2.06 9.38 0.90
C ARG A 124 0.65 8.97 0.52
N VAL A 125 0.37 7.67 0.37
CA VAL A 125 -0.99 7.16 0.17
C VAL A 125 -1.91 7.63 1.29
N ARG A 126 -1.50 7.53 2.55
CA ARG A 126 -2.29 8.03 3.68
C ARG A 126 -2.57 9.54 3.58
N ILE A 127 -1.58 10.32 3.16
CA ILE A 127 -1.76 11.77 3.00
C ILE A 127 -2.75 12.07 1.88
N VAL A 128 -2.57 11.49 0.70
CA VAL A 128 -3.42 11.78 -0.47
C VAL A 128 -4.85 11.34 -0.25
N VAL A 129 -5.07 10.17 0.37
CA VAL A 129 -6.41 9.68 0.75
C VAL A 129 -7.08 10.61 1.77
N GLY A 130 -6.33 11.11 2.75
CA GLY A 130 -6.83 12.07 3.73
C GLY A 130 -7.29 13.39 3.12
N LEU A 131 -6.63 13.83 2.05
CA LEU A 131 -6.97 15.06 1.32
C LEU A 131 -8.27 14.94 0.49
N LEU A 132 -8.74 13.74 0.16
CA LEU A 132 -9.99 13.50 -0.57
C LEU A 132 -11.23 14.05 0.15
N THR A 133 -11.17 14.26 1.46
CA THR A 133 -12.26 14.93 2.20
C THR A 133 -12.52 16.36 1.73
N ASN A 134 -11.58 16.97 1.00
CA ASN A 134 -11.69 18.31 0.47
C ASN A 134 -10.98 18.40 -0.90
N VAL A 135 -11.67 18.00 -1.97
CA VAL A 135 -11.19 18.03 -3.36
C VAL A 135 -10.75 19.44 -3.85
N ARG A 136 -11.15 20.52 -3.13
CA ARG A 136 -10.65 21.87 -3.44
C ARG A 136 -9.15 22.04 -3.20
N GLN A 137 -8.50 21.07 -2.56
CA GLN A 137 -7.05 21.02 -2.39
C GLN A 137 -6.35 20.29 -3.55
N ALA A 138 -6.90 20.39 -4.77
CA ALA A 138 -6.42 19.68 -5.97
C ALA A 138 -4.89 19.79 -6.14
N ASP A 139 -4.32 21.00 -6.03
CA ASP A 139 -2.86 21.18 -6.18
C ASP A 139 -2.05 20.35 -5.16
N SER A 140 -2.52 20.27 -3.92
CA SER A 140 -1.85 19.47 -2.87
C SER A 140 -1.99 17.97 -3.13
N ILE A 141 -3.15 17.54 -3.62
CA ILE A 141 -3.42 16.15 -4.00
C ILE A 141 -2.50 15.76 -5.17
N LEU A 142 -2.53 16.49 -6.28
CA LEU A 142 -1.71 16.23 -7.46
C LEU A 142 -0.21 16.23 -7.14
N LYS A 143 0.23 17.17 -6.28
CA LYS A 143 1.61 17.18 -5.81
C LYS A 143 1.98 15.90 -5.08
N THR A 144 1.10 15.40 -4.19
CA THR A 144 1.35 14.18 -3.42
C THR A 144 1.33 12.94 -4.33
N CYS A 145 0.44 12.89 -5.34
CA CYS A 145 0.46 11.86 -6.38
C CYS A 145 1.82 11.84 -7.11
N GLY A 146 2.32 12.98 -7.56
CA GLY A 146 3.64 13.07 -8.19
C GLY A 146 4.83 12.77 -7.24
N GLU A 147 4.64 12.79 -5.92
CA GLU A 147 5.64 12.27 -4.97
C GLU A 147 5.62 10.75 -4.92
N ILE A 148 4.44 10.11 -5.06
CA ILE A 148 4.30 8.64 -5.15
C ILE A 148 4.94 8.12 -6.42
N ASP A 149 4.66 8.72 -7.60
CA ASP A 149 5.29 8.35 -8.88
C ASP A 149 6.81 8.34 -8.81
N ARG A 150 7.39 9.36 -8.15
CA ARG A 150 8.86 9.44 -8.00
C ARG A 150 9.39 8.31 -7.11
N LEU A 151 8.69 7.96 -6.06
CA LEU A 151 9.09 6.89 -5.14
C LEU A 151 8.97 5.52 -5.83
N GLU A 152 7.93 5.29 -6.64
CA GLU A 152 7.80 4.11 -7.49
C GLU A 152 9.00 4.01 -8.46
N SER A 153 9.28 5.07 -9.22
CA SER A 153 10.42 5.11 -10.14
C SER A 153 11.78 4.90 -9.44
N ASP A 154 11.92 5.33 -8.18
CA ASP A 154 13.10 5.06 -7.37
C ASP A 154 13.16 3.58 -6.96
N ALA A 155 12.03 2.95 -6.59
CA ALA A 155 11.93 1.54 -6.26
C ALA A 155 12.29 0.65 -7.46
N ASP A 156 11.71 0.93 -8.64
CA ASP A 156 12.01 0.22 -9.89
C ASP A 156 13.52 0.25 -10.22
N ARG A 157 14.16 1.42 -10.06
CA ARG A 157 15.61 1.54 -10.27
C ARG A 157 16.43 0.71 -9.28
N VAL A 158 16.04 0.71 -8.01
CA VAL A 158 16.70 -0.09 -6.97
C VAL A 158 16.50 -1.57 -7.26
N MET A 159 15.29 -2.01 -7.58
CA MET A 159 14.96 -3.40 -7.91
C MET A 159 15.76 -3.89 -9.13
N ARG A 160 15.79 -3.14 -10.24
CA ARG A 160 16.57 -3.51 -11.43
C ARG A 160 18.07 -3.60 -11.14
N SER A 161 18.60 -2.70 -10.33
CA SER A 161 20.01 -2.74 -9.91
C SER A 161 20.29 -3.97 -9.03
N ALA A 162 19.40 -4.25 -8.08
CA ALA A 162 19.45 -5.40 -7.19
C ALA A 162 19.44 -6.73 -7.97
N LEU A 163 18.52 -6.86 -8.94
CA LEU A 163 18.45 -8.03 -9.81
C LEU A 163 19.70 -8.20 -10.65
N SER A 164 20.22 -7.12 -11.25
CA SER A 164 21.45 -7.19 -12.04
C SER A 164 22.65 -7.68 -11.21
N LYS A 165 22.79 -7.18 -9.98
CA LYS A 165 23.82 -7.61 -9.05
C LYS A 165 23.60 -9.05 -8.60
N LEU A 166 22.39 -9.41 -8.23
CA LEU A 166 22.01 -10.76 -7.79
C LEU A 166 22.38 -11.82 -8.82
N PHE A 167 22.02 -11.61 -10.09
CA PHE A 167 22.33 -12.57 -11.18
C PHE A 167 23.80 -12.65 -11.56
N ARG A 168 24.61 -11.64 -11.23
CA ARG A 168 26.05 -11.63 -11.53
C ARG A 168 26.91 -12.17 -10.41
N GLU A 169 26.51 -11.94 -9.16
CA GLU A 169 27.39 -12.14 -8.02
C GLU A 169 26.98 -13.31 -7.11
N GLU A 170 25.67 -13.70 -7.13
CA GLU A 170 25.20 -14.80 -6.29
C GLU A 170 25.37 -16.13 -7.02
N SER A 171 26.13 -17.03 -6.39
CA SER A 171 26.41 -18.37 -6.93
C SER A 171 25.35 -19.42 -6.54
N ASP A 172 24.60 -19.20 -5.45
CA ASP A 172 23.53 -20.09 -5.00
C ASP A 172 22.22 -19.75 -5.71
N LEU A 173 21.85 -20.59 -6.69
CA LEU A 173 20.62 -20.44 -7.46
C LEU A 173 19.37 -20.37 -6.58
N LYS A 174 19.34 -21.07 -5.43
CA LYS A 174 18.20 -20.99 -4.51
C LYS A 174 18.11 -19.60 -3.88
N GLN A 175 19.23 -18.98 -3.54
CA GLN A 175 19.22 -17.59 -3.05
C GLN A 175 18.78 -16.61 -4.13
N VAL A 176 19.25 -16.81 -5.38
CA VAL A 176 18.78 -16.00 -6.52
C VAL A 176 17.26 -16.04 -6.65
N MET A 177 16.66 -17.24 -6.61
CA MET A 177 15.21 -17.40 -6.72
C MET A 177 14.46 -16.74 -5.57
N LYS A 178 14.92 -16.95 -4.32
CA LYS A 178 14.27 -16.40 -3.13
C LYS A 178 14.30 -14.86 -3.13
N LEU A 179 15.50 -14.29 -3.32
CA LEU A 179 15.70 -12.84 -3.27
C LEU A 179 14.99 -12.13 -4.44
N ARG A 180 14.96 -12.75 -5.61
CA ARG A 180 14.20 -12.22 -6.75
C ARG A 180 12.73 -12.01 -6.39
N VAL A 181 12.08 -13.03 -5.83
CA VAL A 181 10.66 -12.93 -5.44
C VAL A 181 10.46 -11.81 -4.40
N ILE A 182 11.36 -11.67 -3.43
CA ILE A 182 11.26 -10.60 -2.43
C ILE A 182 11.42 -9.21 -3.07
N TYR A 183 12.34 -9.05 -4.02
CA TYR A 183 12.50 -7.76 -4.72
C TYR A 183 11.28 -7.43 -5.56
N ASP A 184 10.77 -8.41 -6.33
CA ASP A 184 9.59 -8.24 -7.18
C ASP A 184 8.37 -7.86 -6.31
N LEU A 185 8.13 -8.54 -5.18
CA LEU A 185 7.02 -8.23 -4.28
C LEU A 185 7.15 -6.83 -3.64
N LEU A 186 8.36 -6.45 -3.18
CA LEU A 186 8.58 -5.13 -2.58
C LEU A 186 8.32 -4.01 -3.59
N GLU A 187 8.77 -4.15 -4.84
CA GLU A 187 8.51 -3.16 -5.89
C GLU A 187 7.03 -3.12 -6.25
N THR A 188 6.35 -4.26 -6.36
CA THR A 188 4.90 -4.31 -6.63
C THR A 188 4.08 -3.57 -5.56
N ILE A 189 4.55 -3.45 -4.31
CA ILE A 189 3.88 -2.61 -3.29
C ILE A 189 3.87 -1.14 -3.75
N THR A 190 4.98 -0.63 -4.29
CA THR A 190 5.06 0.75 -4.78
C THR A 190 4.20 0.98 -6.01
N ASP A 191 4.10 0.01 -6.93
CA ASP A 191 3.18 0.03 -8.07
C ASP A 191 1.72 0.16 -7.60
N ARG A 192 1.32 -0.60 -6.54
CA ARG A 192 -0.04 -0.46 -6.00
C ARG A 192 -0.28 0.89 -5.35
N CYS A 193 0.73 1.48 -4.73
CA CYS A 193 0.63 2.85 -4.23
C CYS A 193 0.42 3.86 -5.37
N GLU A 194 1.08 3.67 -6.52
CA GLU A 194 0.88 4.46 -7.73
C GLU A 194 -0.53 4.26 -8.30
N ASP A 195 -1.04 3.02 -8.37
CA ASP A 195 -2.43 2.73 -8.78
C ASP A 195 -3.44 3.53 -7.92
N VAL A 196 -3.23 3.60 -6.59
CA VAL A 196 -4.06 4.42 -5.69
C VAL A 196 -3.94 5.90 -6.03
N ALA A 197 -2.73 6.41 -6.29
CA ALA A 197 -2.51 7.80 -6.68
C ALA A 197 -3.23 8.15 -7.98
N ASN A 198 -3.16 7.27 -8.99
CA ASN A 198 -3.83 7.44 -10.28
C ASN A 198 -5.36 7.49 -10.14
N ILE A 199 -5.95 6.66 -9.28
CA ILE A 199 -7.39 6.71 -8.99
C ILE A 199 -7.76 8.04 -8.31
N VAL A 200 -6.97 8.47 -7.32
CA VAL A 200 -7.21 9.73 -6.60
C VAL A 200 -7.08 10.94 -7.54
N GLU A 201 -6.10 10.94 -8.44
CA GLU A 201 -5.94 11.97 -9.47
C GLU A 201 -7.19 12.03 -10.38
N GLY A 202 -7.68 10.88 -10.85
CA GLY A 202 -8.93 10.78 -11.64
C GLY A 202 -10.12 11.37 -10.89
N ILE A 203 -10.30 11.03 -9.60
CA ILE A 203 -11.37 11.58 -8.76
C ILE A 203 -11.29 13.11 -8.68
N VAL A 204 -10.10 13.66 -8.51
CA VAL A 204 -9.90 15.12 -8.40
C VAL A 204 -10.19 15.82 -9.72
N LEU A 205 -9.70 15.29 -10.85
CA LEU A 205 -9.90 15.89 -12.17
C LEU A 205 -11.38 15.91 -12.60
N GLU A 206 -12.17 14.94 -12.15
CA GLU A 206 -13.60 14.86 -12.45
C GLU A 206 -14.48 15.74 -11.53
N ASN A 207 -13.96 16.13 -10.35
CA ASN A 207 -14.73 16.84 -9.31
C ASN A 207 -14.18 18.24 -8.97
N SER A 208 -13.21 18.76 -9.73
CA SER A 208 -12.60 20.09 -9.54
C SER A 208 -13.10 21.18 -10.49
#